data_6d8bc78dcc94a15b9b1fcab6f91155a9
#
_entry.id   6d8bc78dcc94a15b9b1fcab6f91155a9
#
_cell.length_a   1.000
_cell.length_b   1.000
_cell.length_c   1.000
_cell.angle_alpha   90.00
_cell.angle_beta   90.00
_cell.angle_gamma   90.00
#
_symmetry.space_group_name_H-M   'P 1'
#
loop_
_entity.id
_entity.type
_entity.pdbx_description
1 polymer ?
#
loop_
_entity_poly.entity_id
_entity_poly.type
_entity_poly.pdbx_seq_one_letter_code
_entity_poly.pdbx_strand_id
1 'polypeptide(L)'
;MKVVHIVPGSGGTFYCQNCMRDAALVKALHRQGVDVVMVPMYLPMFTDGNPIQNPAPVFFGGINVWLQQHFYVFRKTPRWLDRFFDSKWMLRRAAKMEGTTSAAGLGAMTLSMLEGSDGNQRKEVARLVQWLVEQEKPDVVHISNALLIGLAAEIKSALAVPVVCSLQDEDDWLDKIDPPFDRACWQAIAARCKDVDRFISVSRWFADRMSERLNIARDKIDVVHIGIDLNGYEPAPLDLNPPVLGFLSRMSPALGLDRLVAAFIELKKFQGLENLKLRATGGMVGADHDFVSSLREKLVQAGYENDAEFIEDFSREHRLAFLKSLSVLCVPVEQGEAFGTYIIEAMAAGVPVVQPDAGAFPELIEATGGGVIYRDLVQTLHELLTNPDELRRLGQTGRQSVMEKFSVETMAQKMISVYKGLVK
;
A
#
# COMPACT_ATOMS: atom_id res chain seq x y z
N MET A 1 1.51 -27.02 4.19
CA MET A 1 1.98 -26.14 3.11
C MET A 1 2.78 -25.03 3.74
N LYS A 2 4.03 -24.89 3.31
CA LYS A 2 4.92 -23.82 3.76
C LYS A 2 5.06 -22.77 2.67
N VAL A 3 4.83 -21.51 3.02
CA VAL A 3 4.90 -20.36 2.10
C VAL A 3 6.00 -19.42 2.57
N VAL A 4 6.86 -18.98 1.68
CA VAL A 4 7.75 -17.85 1.94
C VAL A 4 7.18 -16.63 1.24
N HIS A 5 6.87 -15.59 2.04
CA HIS A 5 6.32 -14.32 1.57
C HIS A 5 7.40 -13.24 1.60
N ILE A 6 7.90 -12.86 0.42
CA ILE A 6 8.99 -11.90 0.24
C ILE A 6 8.37 -10.50 0.08
N VAL A 7 8.77 -9.57 0.96
CA VAL A 7 8.23 -8.21 1.01
C VAL A 7 9.35 -7.16 0.92
N PRO A 8 9.10 -5.94 0.42
CA PRO A 8 10.12 -4.89 0.39
C PRO A 8 10.61 -4.51 1.80
N GLY A 9 9.72 -4.48 2.78
CA GLY A 9 9.94 -3.88 4.08
C GLY A 9 9.54 -2.40 4.11
N SER A 10 9.39 -1.81 5.30
CA SER A 10 8.93 -0.44 5.47
C SER A 10 9.48 0.19 6.75
N GLY A 11 9.83 1.47 6.70
CA GLY A 11 10.25 2.26 7.86
C GLY A 11 9.12 2.66 8.81
N GLY A 12 7.85 2.51 8.43
CA GLY A 12 6.70 2.82 9.27
C GLY A 12 6.43 4.31 9.51
N THR A 13 6.90 5.19 8.63
CA THR A 13 6.84 6.65 8.79
C THR A 13 5.54 7.28 8.23
N PHE A 14 4.77 6.54 7.46
CA PHE A 14 3.49 6.96 6.89
C PHE A 14 2.53 5.77 6.72
N TYR A 15 1.26 6.06 6.43
CA TYR A 15 0.23 5.07 6.14
C TYR A 15 0.56 4.30 4.86
N CYS A 16 1.26 3.16 5.03
CA CYS A 16 1.67 2.29 3.93
C CYS A 16 0.66 1.14 3.77
N GLN A 17 -0.25 1.26 2.82
CA GLN A 17 -1.32 0.28 2.57
C GLN A 17 -0.76 -1.12 2.28
N ASN A 18 0.28 -1.20 1.44
CA ASN A 18 0.90 -2.47 1.03
C ASN A 18 1.56 -3.20 2.21
N CYS A 19 2.27 -2.45 3.07
CA CYS A 19 2.93 -3.03 4.24
C CYS A 19 1.93 -3.57 5.27
N MET A 20 0.84 -2.82 5.49
CA MET A 20 -0.24 -3.25 6.40
C MET A 20 -0.96 -4.48 5.85
N ARG A 21 -1.22 -4.53 4.52
CA ARG A 21 -1.79 -5.69 3.85
C ARG A 21 -0.93 -6.93 4.05
N ASP A 22 0.37 -6.85 3.75
CA ASP A 22 1.27 -8.00 3.82
C ASP A 22 1.39 -8.53 5.26
N ALA A 23 1.49 -7.63 6.23
CA ALA A 23 1.54 -8.01 7.64
C ALA A 23 0.23 -8.66 8.12
N ALA A 24 -0.92 -8.12 7.72
CA ALA A 24 -2.22 -8.65 8.06
C ALA A 24 -2.45 -10.03 7.38
N LEU A 25 -2.08 -10.16 6.11
CA LEU A 25 -2.17 -11.42 5.37
C LEU A 25 -1.37 -12.53 6.04
N VAL A 26 -0.11 -12.28 6.38
CA VAL A 26 0.75 -13.30 7.02
C VAL A 26 0.16 -13.75 8.36
N LYS A 27 -0.34 -12.83 9.18
CA LYS A 27 -1.02 -13.18 10.44
C LYS A 27 -2.27 -14.03 10.20
N ALA A 28 -3.06 -13.71 9.17
CA ALA A 28 -4.29 -14.46 8.85
C ALA A 28 -3.98 -15.85 8.27
N LEU A 29 -2.94 -15.98 7.44
CA LEU A 29 -2.47 -17.26 6.93
C LEU A 29 -2.05 -18.19 8.08
N HIS A 30 -1.29 -17.68 9.06
CA HIS A 30 -0.94 -18.45 10.28
C HIS A 30 -2.18 -18.91 11.05
N ARG A 31 -3.18 -18.02 11.26
CA ARG A 31 -4.43 -18.39 11.92
C ARG A 31 -5.20 -19.49 11.20
N GLN A 32 -5.02 -19.59 9.87
CA GLN A 32 -5.65 -20.62 9.05
C GLN A 32 -4.76 -21.86 8.83
N GLY A 33 -3.69 -22.01 9.63
CA GLY A 33 -2.84 -23.21 9.64
C GLY A 33 -1.84 -23.29 8.50
N VAL A 34 -1.54 -22.17 7.81
CA VAL A 34 -0.45 -22.14 6.83
C VAL A 34 0.84 -21.78 7.54
N ASP A 35 1.89 -22.57 7.31
CA ASP A 35 3.24 -22.25 7.75
C ASP A 35 3.80 -21.17 6.81
N VAL A 36 3.81 -19.92 7.24
CA VAL A 36 4.25 -18.80 6.42
C VAL A 36 5.40 -18.03 7.08
N VAL A 37 6.47 -17.80 6.32
CA VAL A 37 7.63 -17.01 6.76
C VAL A 37 7.68 -15.73 5.94
N MET A 38 7.65 -14.57 6.61
CA MET A 38 7.83 -13.28 5.98
C MET A 38 9.31 -12.93 5.87
N VAL A 39 9.77 -12.55 4.68
CA VAL A 39 11.16 -12.19 4.40
C VAL A 39 11.24 -10.74 3.91
N PRO A 40 11.63 -9.79 4.76
CA PRO A 40 11.84 -8.41 4.37
C PRO A 40 13.15 -8.26 3.59
N MET A 41 13.09 -7.51 2.47
CA MET A 41 14.24 -7.33 1.58
C MET A 41 15.12 -6.16 2.00
N TYR A 42 14.58 -4.94 2.06
CA TYR A 42 15.39 -3.73 2.22
C TYR A 42 15.45 -3.20 3.66
N LEU A 43 14.31 -3.24 4.34
CA LEU A 43 14.13 -2.71 5.69
C LEU A 43 13.32 -3.70 6.53
N PRO A 44 13.52 -3.70 7.86
CA PRO A 44 12.61 -4.42 8.75
C PRO A 44 11.17 -3.98 8.53
N MET A 45 10.20 -4.90 8.67
CA MET A 45 8.79 -4.54 8.63
C MET A 45 8.33 -3.89 9.92
N PHE A 46 7.65 -2.76 9.78
CA PHE A 46 6.93 -2.08 10.85
C PHE A 46 5.44 -2.05 10.53
N THR A 47 4.61 -2.29 11.52
CA THR A 47 3.16 -2.07 11.44
C THR A 47 2.73 -1.26 12.65
N ASP A 48 1.97 -0.19 12.41
CA ASP A 48 1.48 0.72 13.45
C ASP A 48 2.61 1.21 14.40
N GLY A 49 3.78 1.51 13.83
CA GLY A 49 4.96 1.98 14.57
C GLY A 49 5.77 0.90 15.32
N ASN A 50 5.31 -0.36 15.31
CA ASN A 50 6.00 -1.46 15.98
C ASN A 50 6.69 -2.40 14.99
N PRO A 51 7.93 -2.84 15.27
CA PRO A 51 8.61 -3.81 14.44
C PRO A 51 7.90 -5.18 14.55
N ILE A 52 7.65 -5.81 13.42
CA ILE A 52 7.18 -7.21 13.40
C ILE A 52 8.36 -8.08 13.82
N GLN A 53 8.14 -8.96 14.80
CA GLN A 53 9.12 -9.98 15.14
C GLN A 53 9.17 -11.00 14.00
N ASN A 54 10.29 -10.99 13.27
CA ASN A 54 10.51 -11.88 12.17
C ASN A 54 11.87 -12.57 12.32
N PRO A 55 11.94 -13.91 12.28
CA PRO A 55 13.19 -14.67 12.36
C PRO A 55 14.05 -14.54 11.10
N ALA A 56 13.46 -14.15 9.96
CA ALA A 56 14.20 -14.05 8.71
C ALA A 56 15.20 -12.89 8.70
N PRO A 57 16.42 -13.09 8.18
CA PRO A 57 17.38 -11.98 8.01
C PRO A 57 16.92 -11.03 6.90
N VAL A 58 17.36 -9.77 6.99
CA VAL A 58 17.23 -8.80 5.89
C VAL A 58 18.34 -9.10 4.87
N PHE A 59 17.98 -9.37 3.62
CA PHE A 59 18.93 -9.81 2.58
C PHE A 59 19.52 -8.65 1.78
N PHE A 60 18.71 -7.67 1.42
CA PHE A 60 19.10 -6.52 0.61
C PHE A 60 19.16 -5.28 1.48
N GLY A 61 19.93 -5.29 2.55
CA GLY A 61 20.05 -4.11 3.41
C GLY A 61 20.26 -2.84 2.57
N GLY A 62 19.42 -1.82 2.74
CA GLY A 62 19.39 -0.65 1.86
C GLY A 62 20.76 0.02 1.69
N ILE A 63 21.61 -0.03 2.70
CA ILE A 63 23.00 0.49 2.64
C ILE A 63 23.84 -0.39 1.71
N ASN A 64 23.75 -1.71 1.82
CA ASN A 64 24.49 -2.64 0.96
C ASN A 64 24.08 -2.51 -0.49
N VAL A 65 22.78 -2.41 -0.76
CA VAL A 65 22.25 -2.19 -2.11
C VAL A 65 22.79 -0.91 -2.72
N TRP A 66 22.79 0.19 -1.96
CA TRP A 66 23.33 1.46 -2.40
C TRP A 66 24.83 1.41 -2.68
N LEU A 67 25.63 0.77 -1.80
CA LEU A 67 27.06 0.61 -1.99
C LEU A 67 27.40 -0.24 -3.21
N GLN A 68 26.67 -1.35 -3.44
CA GLN A 68 26.87 -2.22 -4.59
C GLN A 68 26.49 -1.53 -5.92
N GLN A 69 25.52 -0.62 -5.88
CA GLN A 69 25.14 0.17 -7.04
C GLN A 69 26.24 1.17 -7.43
N HIS A 70 26.86 1.87 -6.47
CA HIS A 70 27.78 2.96 -6.74
C HIS A 70 29.26 2.53 -6.79
N PHE A 71 29.63 1.44 -6.12
CA PHE A 71 31.01 1.01 -6.01
C PHE A 71 31.19 -0.47 -6.35
N TYR A 72 31.86 -0.74 -7.45
CA TYR A 72 32.13 -2.11 -7.93
C TYR A 72 32.79 -3.04 -6.88
N VAL A 73 33.65 -2.50 -6.02
CA VAL A 73 34.32 -3.26 -4.95
C VAL A 73 33.32 -3.96 -4.03
N PHE A 74 32.20 -3.29 -3.69
CA PHE A 74 31.19 -3.87 -2.79
C PHE A 74 30.37 -5.01 -3.41
N ARG A 75 30.42 -5.20 -4.72
CA ARG A 75 29.81 -6.37 -5.41
C ARG A 75 30.59 -7.67 -5.14
N LYS A 76 31.82 -7.57 -4.62
CA LYS A 76 32.73 -8.70 -4.36
C LYS A 76 33.21 -8.76 -2.91
N THR A 77 32.67 -7.95 -2.00
CA THR A 77 33.06 -7.94 -0.59
C THR A 77 32.73 -9.26 0.12
N PRO A 78 33.57 -9.66 1.11
CA PRO A 78 33.32 -10.85 1.90
C PRO A 78 32.16 -10.66 2.89
N ARG A 79 31.45 -11.74 3.23
CA ARG A 79 30.23 -11.76 4.05
C ARG A 79 30.34 -11.08 5.42
N TRP A 80 31.53 -11.04 6.04
CA TRP A 80 31.71 -10.41 7.35
C TRP A 80 31.56 -8.89 7.30
N LEU A 81 31.94 -8.27 6.17
CA LEU A 81 31.80 -6.82 5.97
C LEU A 81 30.33 -6.45 5.74
N ASP A 82 29.58 -7.29 5.00
CA ASP A 82 28.15 -7.07 4.76
C ASP A 82 27.35 -7.12 6.06
N ARG A 83 27.68 -8.06 6.98
CA ARG A 83 27.03 -8.16 8.30
C ARG A 83 27.15 -6.87 9.14
N PHE A 84 28.21 -6.11 8.97
CA PHE A 84 28.35 -4.81 9.65
C PHE A 84 27.31 -3.82 9.14
N PHE A 85 27.13 -3.71 7.82
CA PHE A 85 26.15 -2.81 7.20
C PHE A 85 24.70 -3.28 7.39
N ASP A 86 24.48 -4.57 7.56
CA ASP A 86 23.16 -5.17 7.85
C ASP A 86 22.84 -5.16 9.37
N SER A 87 23.65 -4.51 10.18
CA SER A 87 23.41 -4.45 11.63
C SER A 87 22.09 -3.71 11.94
N LYS A 88 21.35 -4.18 12.97
CA LYS A 88 20.07 -3.60 13.37
C LYS A 88 20.12 -2.09 13.62
N TRP A 89 21.27 -1.59 14.07
CA TRP A 89 21.46 -0.15 14.31
C TRP A 89 21.56 0.63 13.00
N MET A 90 22.32 0.13 12.02
CA MET A 90 22.47 0.75 10.70
C MET A 90 21.14 0.72 9.93
N LEU A 91 20.42 -0.40 9.95
CA LEU A 91 19.12 -0.54 9.30
C LEU A 91 18.06 0.38 9.93
N ARG A 92 18.05 0.55 11.26
CA ARG A 92 17.16 1.53 11.91
C ARG A 92 17.47 2.96 11.53
N ARG A 93 18.75 3.29 11.31
CA ARG A 93 19.13 4.62 10.85
C ARG A 93 18.72 4.85 9.39
N ALA A 94 18.88 3.84 8.53
CA ALA A 94 18.40 3.88 7.14
C ALA A 94 16.88 4.01 7.07
N ALA A 95 16.13 3.30 7.91
CA ALA A 95 14.67 3.37 7.99
C ALA A 95 14.16 4.78 8.33
N LYS A 96 14.88 5.54 9.18
CA LYS A 96 14.52 6.94 9.48
C LYS A 96 14.74 7.90 8.30
N MET A 97 15.52 7.49 7.31
CA MET A 97 15.75 8.26 6.08
C MET A 97 14.80 7.84 4.95
N GLU A 98 13.96 6.84 5.17
CA GLU A 98 12.89 6.47 4.26
C GLU A 98 11.96 7.67 4.05
N GLY A 99 11.48 7.86 2.83
CA GLY A 99 10.61 8.99 2.50
C GLY A 99 11.33 10.25 2.03
N THR A 100 12.67 10.36 2.20
CA THR A 100 13.47 11.35 1.48
C THR A 100 13.89 10.88 0.09
N THR A 101 13.64 9.60 -0.23
CA THR A 101 14.04 8.95 -1.47
C THR A 101 12.87 9.01 -2.46
N SER A 102 13.02 9.78 -3.54
CA SER A 102 12.05 9.81 -4.63
C SER A 102 12.42 8.77 -5.72
N ALA A 103 11.43 8.32 -6.49
CA ALA A 103 11.64 7.46 -7.65
C ALA A 103 12.57 8.12 -8.69
N ALA A 104 12.47 9.44 -8.83
CA ALA A 104 13.43 10.24 -9.60
C ALA A 104 14.84 10.04 -9.04
N GLY A 105 15.79 9.71 -9.89
CA GLY A 105 17.19 9.42 -9.52
C GLY A 105 17.47 7.99 -9.05
N LEU A 106 16.46 7.13 -8.81
CA LEU A 106 16.66 5.72 -8.45
C LEU A 106 16.50 4.75 -9.63
N GLY A 107 16.29 5.24 -10.85
CA GLY A 107 15.99 4.42 -12.02
C GLY A 107 17.02 3.33 -12.29
N ALA A 108 18.31 3.66 -12.28
CA ALA A 108 19.38 2.68 -12.50
C ALA A 108 19.43 1.59 -11.41
N MET A 109 19.11 1.93 -10.16
CA MET A 109 19.05 0.96 -9.07
C MET A 109 17.82 0.08 -9.18
N THR A 110 16.66 0.67 -9.47
CA THR A 110 15.40 -0.08 -9.72
C THR A 110 15.57 -1.06 -10.87
N LEU A 111 16.13 -0.62 -12.00
CA LEU A 111 16.41 -1.50 -13.13
C LEU A 111 17.33 -2.66 -12.74
N SER A 112 18.44 -2.36 -12.05
CA SER A 112 19.38 -3.38 -11.59
C SER A 112 18.74 -4.41 -10.65
N MET A 113 17.79 -4.01 -9.81
CA MET A 113 17.02 -4.92 -8.95
C MET A 113 16.08 -5.81 -9.77
N LEU A 114 15.42 -5.26 -10.79
CA LEU A 114 14.55 -6.00 -11.72
C LEU A 114 15.31 -6.99 -12.60
N GLU A 115 16.57 -6.72 -12.89
CA GLU A 115 17.46 -7.65 -13.60
C GLU A 115 17.85 -8.88 -12.76
N GLY A 116 17.70 -8.82 -11.43
CA GLY A 116 17.95 -9.95 -10.54
C GLY A 116 19.42 -10.37 -10.53
N SER A 117 19.70 -11.62 -10.94
CA SER A 117 21.07 -12.18 -11.03
C SER A 117 21.95 -11.49 -12.07
N ASP A 118 21.37 -10.84 -13.06
CA ASP A 118 22.09 -10.08 -14.08
C ASP A 118 22.45 -8.68 -13.57
N GLY A 119 21.79 -8.22 -12.51
CA GLY A 119 22.01 -6.92 -11.88
C GLY A 119 23.21 -6.83 -10.95
N ASN A 120 23.41 -5.64 -10.39
CA ASN A 120 24.52 -5.35 -9.49
C ASN A 120 24.40 -6.06 -8.11
N GLN A 121 23.17 -6.46 -7.74
CA GLN A 121 22.82 -7.08 -6.46
C GLN A 121 22.80 -8.62 -6.52
N ARG A 122 23.35 -9.23 -7.57
CA ARG A 122 23.38 -10.69 -7.75
C ARG A 122 23.88 -11.48 -6.55
N LYS A 123 24.79 -10.91 -5.76
CA LYS A 123 25.31 -11.52 -4.54
C LYS A 123 24.22 -11.70 -3.48
N GLU A 124 23.36 -10.72 -3.34
CA GLU A 124 22.24 -10.76 -2.41
C GLU A 124 21.14 -11.72 -2.89
N VAL A 125 20.90 -11.77 -4.21
CA VAL A 125 20.00 -12.77 -4.81
C VAL A 125 20.48 -14.17 -4.49
N ALA A 126 21.76 -14.47 -4.75
CA ALA A 126 22.34 -15.77 -4.47
C ALA A 126 22.29 -16.14 -2.96
N ARG A 127 22.48 -15.16 -2.08
CA ARG A 127 22.38 -15.35 -0.62
C ARG A 127 20.95 -15.68 -0.18
N LEU A 128 19.95 -14.98 -0.71
CA LEU A 128 18.55 -15.26 -0.46
C LEU A 128 18.18 -16.68 -0.92
N VAL A 129 18.53 -17.02 -2.17
CA VAL A 129 18.23 -18.34 -2.75
C VAL A 129 18.90 -19.46 -1.96
N GLN A 130 20.18 -19.31 -1.58
CA GLN A 130 20.87 -20.26 -0.72
C GLN A 130 20.13 -20.47 0.61
N TRP A 131 19.71 -19.40 1.26
CA TRP A 131 18.95 -19.48 2.52
C TRP A 131 17.61 -20.19 2.34
N LEU A 132 16.88 -19.92 1.25
CA LEU A 132 15.62 -20.59 0.93
C LEU A 132 15.81 -22.10 0.75
N VAL A 133 16.86 -22.51 0.05
CA VAL A 133 17.19 -23.93 -0.20
C VAL A 133 17.60 -24.66 1.09
N GLU A 134 18.44 -24.03 1.91
CA GLU A 134 19.03 -24.69 3.07
C GLU A 134 18.11 -24.69 4.29
N GLN A 135 17.41 -23.55 4.53
CA GLN A 135 16.71 -23.30 5.77
C GLN A 135 15.19 -23.44 5.65
N GLU A 136 14.59 -22.90 4.59
CA GLU A 136 13.14 -22.77 4.54
C GLU A 136 12.45 -23.89 3.76
N LYS A 137 12.97 -24.27 2.60
CA LYS A 137 12.36 -25.31 1.74
C LYS A 137 10.85 -25.14 1.56
N PRO A 138 10.41 -23.99 1.01
CA PRO A 138 8.99 -23.70 0.88
C PRO A 138 8.31 -24.57 -0.18
N ASP A 139 6.99 -24.75 -0.06
CA ASP A 139 6.14 -25.32 -1.12
C ASP A 139 5.76 -24.26 -2.16
N VAL A 140 5.70 -22.98 -1.77
CA VAL A 140 5.38 -21.81 -2.61
C VAL A 140 6.22 -20.61 -2.18
N VAL A 141 6.73 -19.85 -3.13
CA VAL A 141 7.29 -18.52 -2.86
C VAL A 141 6.37 -17.46 -3.41
N HIS A 142 5.96 -16.53 -2.55
CA HIS A 142 5.12 -15.39 -2.91
C HIS A 142 5.91 -14.08 -2.82
N ILE A 143 6.08 -13.41 -3.95
CA ILE A 143 6.68 -12.09 -4.08
C ILE A 143 5.56 -11.06 -3.96
N SER A 144 5.61 -10.20 -2.94
CA SER A 144 4.50 -9.32 -2.60
C SER A 144 4.26 -8.17 -3.58
N ASN A 145 5.26 -7.86 -4.43
CA ASN A 145 5.20 -6.74 -5.37
C ASN A 145 6.09 -7.02 -6.59
N ALA A 146 5.65 -6.64 -7.79
CA ALA A 146 6.39 -6.90 -9.03
C ALA A 146 7.71 -6.11 -9.14
N LEU A 147 7.98 -5.11 -8.30
CA LEU A 147 9.31 -4.49 -8.21
C LEU A 147 10.40 -5.47 -7.70
N LEU A 148 9.99 -6.60 -7.11
CA LEU A 148 10.88 -7.67 -6.67
C LEU A 148 10.92 -8.86 -7.65
N ILE A 149 10.30 -8.77 -8.81
CA ILE A 149 10.14 -9.89 -9.77
C ILE A 149 11.47 -10.43 -10.29
N GLY A 150 12.55 -9.62 -10.23
CA GLY A 150 13.91 -10.06 -10.58
C GLY A 150 14.41 -11.28 -9.79
N LEU A 151 13.77 -11.60 -8.65
CA LEU A 151 14.07 -12.77 -7.84
C LEU A 151 13.49 -14.08 -8.40
N ALA A 152 12.43 -13.99 -9.22
CA ALA A 152 11.61 -15.14 -9.60
C ALA A 152 12.39 -16.22 -10.35
N ALA A 153 13.23 -15.83 -11.33
CA ALA A 153 14.00 -16.79 -12.15
C ALA A 153 14.94 -17.67 -11.31
N GLU A 154 15.72 -17.05 -10.44
CA GLU A 154 16.69 -17.76 -9.59
C GLU A 154 16.00 -18.65 -8.56
N ILE A 155 14.91 -18.16 -7.94
CA ILE A 155 14.09 -18.93 -6.99
C ILE A 155 13.53 -20.16 -7.68
N LYS A 156 12.92 -19.99 -8.85
CA LYS A 156 12.31 -21.08 -9.61
C LYS A 156 13.33 -22.11 -10.06
N SER A 157 14.50 -21.66 -10.53
CA SER A 157 15.60 -22.54 -10.96
C SER A 157 16.18 -23.36 -9.80
N ALA A 158 16.32 -22.77 -8.61
CA ALA A 158 16.99 -23.42 -7.50
C ALA A 158 16.08 -24.34 -6.67
N LEU A 159 14.78 -23.98 -6.52
CA LEU A 159 13.85 -24.71 -5.66
C LEU A 159 12.85 -25.58 -6.44
N ALA A 160 12.62 -25.32 -7.73
CA ALA A 160 11.60 -25.96 -8.54
C ALA A 160 10.17 -25.90 -7.94
N VAL A 161 9.87 -24.82 -7.20
CA VAL A 161 8.56 -24.57 -6.59
C VAL A 161 7.80 -23.47 -7.35
N PRO A 162 6.47 -23.42 -7.24
CA PRO A 162 5.68 -22.32 -7.80
C PRO A 162 6.08 -20.96 -7.22
N VAL A 163 6.18 -19.96 -8.11
CA VAL A 163 6.40 -18.56 -7.77
C VAL A 163 5.12 -17.77 -8.06
N VAL A 164 4.58 -17.14 -7.04
CA VAL A 164 3.44 -16.23 -7.11
C VAL A 164 3.95 -14.79 -6.98
N CYS A 165 3.38 -13.85 -7.74
CA CYS A 165 3.72 -12.43 -7.64
C CYS A 165 2.45 -11.59 -7.50
N SER A 166 2.36 -10.77 -6.46
CA SER A 166 1.30 -9.77 -6.36
C SER A 166 1.60 -8.56 -7.23
N LEU A 167 0.53 -7.95 -7.73
CA LEU A 167 0.50 -6.70 -8.48
C LEU A 167 -0.24 -5.66 -7.64
N GLN A 168 0.48 -4.60 -7.26
CA GLN A 168 -0.03 -3.55 -6.37
C GLN A 168 0.81 -2.26 -6.47
N ASP A 169 0.27 -1.23 -7.08
CA ASP A 169 0.85 0.13 -7.16
C ASP A 169 2.26 0.24 -7.79
N GLU A 170 2.70 -0.72 -8.59
CA GLU A 170 3.99 -0.64 -9.27
C GLU A 170 4.08 0.57 -10.19
N ASP A 171 2.98 0.93 -10.81
CA ASP A 171 2.87 2.06 -11.72
C ASP A 171 3.10 3.41 -11.01
N ASP A 172 2.62 3.55 -9.78
CA ASP A 172 2.87 4.77 -8.98
C ASP A 172 4.37 5.03 -8.74
N TRP A 173 5.17 3.97 -8.67
CA TRP A 173 6.62 4.08 -8.56
C TRP A 173 7.30 4.23 -9.92
N LEU A 174 7.00 3.35 -10.86
CA LEU A 174 7.73 3.24 -12.12
C LEU A 174 7.48 4.41 -13.07
N ASP A 175 6.25 4.95 -13.07
CA ASP A 175 5.89 6.08 -13.94
C ASP A 175 6.48 7.43 -13.47
N LYS A 176 7.07 7.46 -12.26
CA LYS A 176 7.80 8.60 -11.70
C LYS A 176 9.32 8.50 -11.86
N ILE A 177 9.81 7.42 -12.46
CA ILE A 177 11.23 7.22 -12.74
C ILE A 177 11.63 8.07 -13.96
N ASP A 178 12.82 8.72 -13.87
CA ASP A 178 13.35 9.52 -14.96
C ASP A 178 13.73 8.65 -16.18
N PRO A 179 13.48 9.14 -17.42
CA PRO A 179 13.99 8.51 -18.62
C PRO A 179 15.53 8.40 -18.60
N PRO A 180 16.11 7.34 -19.21
CA PRO A 180 15.45 6.27 -19.96
C PRO A 180 15.01 5.07 -19.11
N PHE A 181 15.15 5.17 -17.78
CA PHE A 181 14.96 4.03 -16.87
C PHE A 181 13.48 3.65 -16.67
N ASP A 182 12.55 4.58 -16.84
CA ASP A 182 11.11 4.32 -16.80
C ASP A 182 10.71 3.16 -17.72
N ARG A 183 11.05 3.29 -19.01
CA ARG A 183 10.78 2.26 -20.03
C ARG A 183 11.56 0.97 -19.80
N ALA A 184 12.84 1.11 -19.43
CA ALA A 184 13.70 -0.04 -19.19
C ALA A 184 13.20 -0.90 -18.02
N CYS A 185 12.72 -0.28 -16.95
CA CYS A 185 12.14 -0.99 -15.80
C CYS A 185 10.86 -1.76 -16.19
N TRP A 186 9.94 -1.14 -16.95
CA TRP A 186 8.76 -1.83 -17.44
C TRP A 186 9.09 -3.01 -18.34
N GLN A 187 10.06 -2.86 -19.23
CA GLN A 187 10.54 -3.94 -20.10
C GLN A 187 11.19 -5.07 -19.30
N ALA A 188 11.96 -4.74 -18.26
CA ALA A 188 12.56 -5.73 -17.39
C ALA A 188 11.50 -6.54 -16.63
N ILE A 189 10.45 -5.92 -16.08
CA ILE A 189 9.34 -6.62 -15.44
C ILE A 189 8.65 -7.54 -16.45
N ALA A 190 8.28 -7.03 -17.63
CA ALA A 190 7.60 -7.82 -18.65
C ALA A 190 8.42 -9.05 -19.07
N ALA A 191 9.75 -8.90 -19.21
CA ALA A 191 10.63 -10.01 -19.53
C ALA A 191 10.70 -11.10 -18.44
N ARG A 192 10.50 -10.72 -17.16
CA ARG A 192 10.51 -11.64 -16.01
C ARG A 192 9.14 -12.26 -15.72
N CYS A 193 8.05 -11.78 -16.31
CA CYS A 193 6.71 -12.36 -16.12
C CYS A 193 6.62 -13.85 -16.47
N LYS A 194 7.46 -14.34 -17.38
CA LYS A 194 7.56 -15.76 -17.75
C LYS A 194 8.03 -16.66 -16.60
N ASP A 195 8.75 -16.09 -15.61
CA ASP A 195 9.33 -16.81 -14.48
C ASP A 195 8.34 -16.93 -13.30
N VAL A 196 7.16 -16.32 -13.43
CA VAL A 196 6.07 -16.35 -12.45
C VAL A 196 4.97 -17.30 -12.92
N ASP A 197 4.49 -18.16 -12.03
CA ASP A 197 3.45 -19.14 -12.33
C ASP A 197 2.05 -18.55 -12.23
N ARG A 198 1.83 -17.64 -11.27
CA ARG A 198 0.55 -16.99 -11.04
C ARG A 198 0.73 -15.56 -10.52
N PHE A 199 -0.06 -14.64 -11.04
CA PHE A 199 -0.14 -13.28 -10.54
C PHE A 199 -1.39 -13.11 -9.68
N ILE A 200 -1.32 -12.17 -8.72
CA ILE A 200 -2.45 -11.80 -7.86
C ILE A 200 -2.59 -10.29 -7.90
N SER A 201 -3.71 -9.80 -8.38
CA SER A 201 -4.01 -8.37 -8.36
C SER A 201 -4.99 -8.03 -7.24
N VAL A 202 -4.86 -6.83 -6.70
CA VAL A 202 -5.70 -6.32 -5.61
C VAL A 202 -7.09 -5.87 -6.07
N SER A 203 -7.29 -5.66 -7.38
CA SER A 203 -8.58 -5.31 -8.00
C SER A 203 -8.67 -5.82 -9.43
N ARG A 204 -9.88 -5.87 -9.99
CA ARG A 204 -10.11 -6.20 -11.41
C ARG A 204 -9.50 -5.12 -12.31
N TRP A 205 -9.73 -3.86 -11.95
CA TRP A 205 -9.19 -2.72 -12.71
C TRP A 205 -7.67 -2.81 -12.84
N PHE A 206 -6.97 -3.07 -11.74
CA PHE A 206 -5.51 -3.16 -11.77
C PHE A 206 -5.01 -4.43 -12.47
N ALA A 207 -5.76 -5.54 -12.36
CA ALA A 207 -5.49 -6.76 -13.11
C ALA A 207 -5.53 -6.53 -14.62
N ASP A 208 -6.55 -5.83 -15.12
CA ASP A 208 -6.73 -5.54 -16.54
C ASP A 208 -5.62 -4.58 -17.03
N ARG A 209 -5.34 -3.52 -16.27
CA ARG A 209 -4.26 -2.58 -16.53
C ARG A 209 -2.88 -3.26 -16.63
N MET A 210 -2.55 -4.15 -15.68
CA MET A 210 -1.26 -4.83 -15.66
C MET A 210 -1.18 -5.97 -16.67
N SER A 211 -2.28 -6.65 -16.98
CA SER A 211 -2.38 -7.62 -18.07
C SER A 211 -1.99 -6.99 -19.40
N GLU A 212 -2.57 -5.83 -19.72
CA GLU A 212 -2.26 -5.09 -20.93
C GLU A 212 -0.82 -4.56 -20.93
N ARG A 213 -0.40 -3.90 -19.85
CA ARG A 213 0.90 -3.22 -19.77
C ARG A 213 2.10 -4.17 -19.81
N LEU A 214 1.97 -5.35 -19.20
CA LEU A 214 3.02 -6.37 -19.10
C LEU A 214 2.85 -7.51 -20.10
N ASN A 215 1.80 -7.48 -20.92
CA ASN A 215 1.42 -8.54 -21.85
C ASN A 215 1.32 -9.91 -21.15
N ILE A 216 0.66 -9.92 -19.99
CA ILE A 216 0.35 -11.15 -19.24
C ILE A 216 -1.04 -11.61 -19.62
N ALA A 217 -1.20 -12.89 -19.95
CA ALA A 217 -2.52 -13.46 -20.20
C ALA A 217 -3.44 -13.24 -18.97
N ARG A 218 -4.64 -12.70 -19.20
CA ARG A 218 -5.55 -12.28 -18.11
C ARG A 218 -5.94 -13.43 -17.19
N ASP A 219 -6.02 -14.65 -17.71
CA ASP A 219 -6.29 -15.87 -16.97
C ASP A 219 -5.16 -16.31 -16.04
N LYS A 220 -3.95 -15.72 -16.17
CA LYS A 220 -2.84 -15.88 -15.23
C LYS A 220 -2.92 -14.94 -14.03
N ILE A 221 -3.89 -14.02 -13.98
CA ILE A 221 -4.03 -13.05 -12.91
C ILE A 221 -5.31 -13.33 -12.12
N ASP A 222 -5.18 -13.78 -10.90
CA ASP A 222 -6.28 -13.89 -9.95
C ASP A 222 -6.53 -12.54 -9.27
N VAL A 223 -7.80 -12.24 -8.98
CA VAL A 223 -8.16 -11.04 -8.22
C VAL A 223 -8.45 -11.44 -6.78
N VAL A 224 -7.61 -10.95 -5.88
CA VAL A 224 -7.79 -11.10 -4.43
C VAL A 224 -7.82 -9.71 -3.81
N HIS A 225 -9.00 -9.18 -3.56
CA HIS A 225 -9.18 -7.89 -2.92
C HIS A 225 -8.47 -7.85 -1.56
N ILE A 226 -7.96 -6.69 -1.20
CA ILE A 226 -7.37 -6.45 0.12
C ILE A 226 -8.45 -6.66 1.19
N GLY A 227 -8.08 -7.36 2.25
CA GLY A 227 -8.88 -7.51 3.45
C GLY A 227 -8.21 -6.84 4.64
N ILE A 228 -9.01 -6.33 5.58
CA ILE A 228 -8.54 -5.70 6.81
C ILE A 228 -8.91 -6.53 8.04
N ASP A 229 -8.16 -6.34 9.11
CA ASP A 229 -8.54 -6.87 10.43
C ASP A 229 -9.72 -6.04 10.96
N LEU A 230 -10.89 -6.64 10.98
CA LEU A 230 -12.16 -5.97 11.34
C LEU A 230 -12.33 -5.70 12.85
N ASN A 231 -11.42 -6.19 13.68
CA ASN A 231 -11.51 -5.97 15.13
C ASN A 231 -11.34 -4.47 15.46
N GLY A 232 -12.15 -3.97 16.38
CA GLY A 232 -12.08 -2.61 16.89
C GLY A 232 -12.77 -1.55 16.01
N TYR A 233 -13.26 -1.89 14.81
CA TYR A 233 -14.09 -0.96 14.05
C TYR A 233 -15.50 -0.89 14.63
N GLU A 234 -15.81 0.19 15.32
CA GLU A 234 -17.14 0.52 15.80
C GLU A 234 -17.86 1.45 14.82
N PRO A 235 -19.19 1.33 14.68
CA PRO A 235 -19.93 2.21 13.79
C PRO A 235 -19.84 3.67 14.26
N ALA A 236 -19.54 4.57 13.31
CA ALA A 236 -19.59 5.99 13.53
C ALA A 236 -21.04 6.43 13.82
N PRO A 237 -21.24 7.37 14.72
CA PRO A 237 -22.61 7.85 15.06
C PRO A 237 -23.26 8.58 13.88
N LEU A 238 -22.47 9.04 12.91
CA LEU A 238 -22.88 9.87 11.77
C LEU A 238 -23.71 11.08 12.23
N ASP A 239 -23.26 11.70 13.33
CA ASP A 239 -23.80 12.95 13.81
C ASP A 239 -23.27 14.08 12.93
N LEU A 240 -24.20 14.88 12.37
CA LEU A 240 -23.86 16.02 11.53
C LEU A 240 -23.81 17.34 12.32
N ASN A 241 -23.60 17.29 13.60
CA ASN A 241 -23.53 18.46 14.45
C ASN A 241 -22.26 18.51 15.34
N PRO A 242 -21.11 18.98 14.81
CA PRO A 242 -20.87 19.41 13.41
C PRO A 242 -20.61 18.23 12.47
N PRO A 243 -20.87 18.38 11.17
CA PRO A 243 -20.40 17.41 10.18
C PRO A 243 -18.88 17.43 10.07
N VAL A 244 -18.27 16.27 9.82
CA VAL A 244 -16.81 16.10 9.76
C VAL A 244 -16.41 15.44 8.44
N LEU A 245 -15.67 16.16 7.61
CA LEU A 245 -15.04 15.68 6.39
C LEU A 245 -13.66 15.09 6.72
N GLY A 246 -13.40 13.85 6.34
CA GLY A 246 -12.16 13.14 6.64
C GLY A 246 -11.27 12.91 5.43
N PHE A 247 -9.94 12.89 5.67
CA PHE A 247 -8.92 12.42 4.75
C PHE A 247 -8.02 11.42 5.47
N LEU A 248 -7.84 10.23 4.93
CA LEU A 248 -6.97 9.19 5.46
C LEU A 248 -6.04 8.65 4.38
N SER A 249 -4.89 9.23 4.23
CA SER A 249 -3.77 8.73 3.44
C SER A 249 -2.53 9.58 3.75
N ARG A 250 -1.35 9.23 3.20
CA ARG A 250 -0.18 10.11 3.30
C ARG A 250 -0.55 11.54 2.86
N MET A 251 -0.29 12.53 3.70
CA MET A 251 -0.65 13.92 3.43
C MET A 251 0.33 14.56 2.42
N SER A 252 0.20 14.16 1.16
CA SER A 252 1.06 14.58 0.05
C SER A 252 0.26 15.16 -1.11
N PRO A 253 0.88 15.96 -2.00
CA PRO A 253 0.21 16.53 -3.17
C PRO A 253 -0.43 15.47 -4.08
N ALA A 254 0.23 14.33 -4.24
CA ALA A 254 -0.21 13.27 -5.15
C ALA A 254 -1.56 12.66 -4.76
N LEU A 255 -1.97 12.75 -3.48
CA LEU A 255 -3.18 12.13 -2.96
C LEU A 255 -4.36 13.11 -2.81
N GLY A 256 -4.22 14.35 -3.31
CA GLY A 256 -5.33 15.30 -3.50
C GLY A 256 -5.82 16.00 -2.24
N LEU A 257 -5.00 16.06 -1.16
CA LEU A 257 -5.40 16.76 0.06
C LEU A 257 -5.61 18.26 -0.17
N ASP A 258 -4.90 18.90 -1.10
CA ASP A 258 -5.09 20.28 -1.51
C ASP A 258 -6.46 20.53 -2.15
N ARG A 259 -6.95 19.56 -2.92
CA ARG A 259 -8.29 19.59 -3.53
C ARG A 259 -9.37 19.45 -2.47
N LEU A 260 -9.16 18.56 -1.50
CA LEU A 260 -10.11 18.42 -0.40
C LEU A 260 -10.17 19.65 0.47
N VAL A 261 -9.03 20.31 0.74
CA VAL A 261 -8.96 21.60 1.45
C VAL A 261 -9.68 22.70 0.66
N ALA A 262 -9.48 22.74 -0.66
CA ALA A 262 -10.20 23.70 -1.51
C ALA A 262 -11.71 23.46 -1.49
N ALA A 263 -12.14 22.20 -1.63
CA ALA A 263 -13.56 21.84 -1.53
C ALA A 263 -14.16 22.16 -0.16
N PHE A 264 -13.40 21.91 0.92
CA PHE A 264 -13.81 22.28 2.28
C PHE A 264 -14.05 23.79 2.42
N ILE A 265 -13.14 24.64 1.92
CA ILE A 265 -13.29 26.10 1.96
C ILE A 265 -14.53 26.55 1.20
N GLU A 266 -14.83 25.92 0.06
CA GLU A 266 -16.07 26.23 -0.69
C GLU A 266 -17.33 25.76 0.05
N LEU A 267 -17.29 24.53 0.60
CA LEU A 267 -18.42 23.96 1.36
C LEU A 267 -18.80 24.83 2.58
N LYS A 268 -17.83 25.43 3.25
CA LYS A 268 -18.08 26.36 4.38
C LYS A 268 -18.96 27.59 4.04
N LYS A 269 -19.09 27.90 2.76
CA LYS A 269 -19.92 29.02 2.27
C LYS A 269 -21.39 28.62 2.08
N PHE A 270 -21.72 27.33 2.09
CA PHE A 270 -23.09 26.84 1.92
C PHE A 270 -23.85 26.91 3.24
N GLN A 271 -25.12 27.32 3.15
CA GLN A 271 -26.02 27.34 4.29
C GLN A 271 -26.16 25.93 4.91
N GLY A 272 -25.97 25.85 6.22
CA GLY A 272 -26.04 24.60 6.98
C GLY A 272 -24.71 23.86 7.11
N LEU A 273 -23.65 24.31 6.43
CA LEU A 273 -22.30 23.74 6.53
C LEU A 273 -21.28 24.72 7.16
N GLU A 274 -21.74 25.81 7.76
CA GLU A 274 -20.88 26.81 8.42
C GLU A 274 -20.00 26.18 9.53
N ASN A 275 -20.52 25.13 10.18
CA ASN A 275 -19.84 24.41 11.27
C ASN A 275 -19.06 23.16 10.77
N LEU A 276 -18.99 22.92 9.45
CA LEU A 276 -18.24 21.79 8.89
C LEU A 276 -16.80 21.81 9.40
N LYS A 277 -16.30 20.63 9.78
CA LYS A 277 -14.90 20.42 10.18
C LYS A 277 -14.17 19.57 9.15
N LEU A 278 -12.87 19.80 9.01
CA LEU A 278 -11.97 18.98 8.23
C LEU A 278 -10.97 18.27 9.16
N ARG A 279 -10.80 16.97 9.00
CA ARG A 279 -9.77 16.20 9.71
C ARG A 279 -8.96 15.39 8.72
N ALA A 280 -7.62 15.47 8.79
CA ALA A 280 -6.71 14.75 7.92
C ALA A 280 -5.66 13.99 8.73
N THR A 281 -5.37 12.74 8.36
CA THR A 281 -4.31 11.94 8.95
C THR A 281 -3.71 10.96 7.93
N GLY A 282 -2.55 10.35 8.27
CA GLY A 282 -1.88 9.34 7.45
C GLY A 282 -0.37 9.55 7.32
N GLY A 283 0.16 10.50 8.09
CA GLY A 283 1.60 10.78 8.17
C GLY A 283 2.11 11.67 7.04
N MET A 284 3.35 12.09 7.20
CA MET A 284 4.08 12.98 6.31
C MET A 284 5.54 12.57 6.25
N VAL A 285 6.20 12.79 5.12
CA VAL A 285 7.63 12.56 4.96
C VAL A 285 8.27 13.67 4.11
N GLY A 286 9.50 14.08 4.47
CA GLY A 286 10.26 15.04 3.66
C GLY A 286 9.46 16.30 3.30
N ALA A 287 9.30 16.55 2.01
CA ALA A 287 8.62 17.72 1.45
C ALA A 287 7.09 17.80 1.74
N ASP A 288 6.50 16.75 2.29
CA ASP A 288 5.07 16.77 2.65
C ASP A 288 4.81 17.79 3.79
N HIS A 289 5.80 18.05 4.65
CA HIS A 289 5.69 19.05 5.74
C HIS A 289 5.47 20.47 5.18
N ASP A 290 6.23 20.84 4.15
CA ASP A 290 6.07 22.16 3.49
C ASP A 290 4.73 22.25 2.78
N PHE A 291 4.30 21.17 2.14
CA PHE A 291 3.00 21.09 1.50
C PHE A 291 1.86 21.28 2.51
N VAL A 292 1.85 20.54 3.63
CA VAL A 292 0.82 20.68 4.66
C VAL A 292 0.86 22.07 5.30
N SER A 293 2.05 22.66 5.48
CA SER A 293 2.19 24.05 5.96
C SER A 293 1.51 25.03 5.01
N SER A 294 1.68 24.87 3.70
CA SER A 294 0.99 25.70 2.70
C SER A 294 -0.53 25.56 2.74
N LEU A 295 -1.05 24.38 3.07
CA LEU A 295 -2.51 24.18 3.25
C LEU A 295 -3.03 24.87 4.51
N ARG A 296 -2.25 24.84 5.61
CA ARG A 296 -2.60 25.60 6.83
C ARG A 296 -2.67 27.11 6.55
N GLU A 297 -1.71 27.64 5.78
CA GLU A 297 -1.73 29.05 5.37
C GLU A 297 -2.98 29.40 4.54
N LYS A 298 -3.39 28.55 3.61
CA LYS A 298 -4.64 28.73 2.85
C LYS A 298 -5.87 28.77 3.77
N LEU A 299 -5.92 27.92 4.79
CA LEU A 299 -7.01 27.89 5.76
C LEU A 299 -7.03 29.15 6.62
N VAL A 300 -5.87 29.65 7.06
CA VAL A 300 -5.76 30.94 7.76
C VAL A 300 -6.28 32.09 6.89
N GLN A 301 -5.85 32.14 5.63
CA GLN A 301 -6.32 33.17 4.69
C GLN A 301 -7.82 33.13 4.46
N ALA A 302 -8.44 31.95 4.52
CA ALA A 302 -9.86 31.74 4.41
C ALA A 302 -10.61 31.96 5.74
N GLY A 303 -9.93 32.08 6.88
CA GLY A 303 -10.53 32.26 8.21
C GLY A 303 -11.08 30.96 8.81
N TYR A 304 -10.55 29.78 8.39
CA TYR A 304 -11.04 28.45 8.79
C TYR A 304 -9.98 27.60 9.48
N GLU A 305 -8.90 28.18 9.99
CA GLU A 305 -7.78 27.48 10.65
C GLU A 305 -8.24 26.67 11.88
N ASN A 306 -9.28 27.13 12.58
CA ASN A 306 -9.84 26.44 13.76
C ASN A 306 -10.86 25.35 13.39
N ASP A 307 -11.19 25.20 12.12
CA ASP A 307 -12.12 24.20 11.61
C ASP A 307 -11.43 23.04 10.90
N ALA A 308 -10.09 23.07 10.82
CA ALA A 308 -9.28 22.03 10.19
C ALA A 308 -8.19 21.50 11.11
N GLU A 309 -8.08 20.18 11.17
CA GLU A 309 -7.10 19.45 12.00
C GLU A 309 -6.25 18.52 11.12
N PHE A 310 -4.91 18.62 11.22
CA PHE A 310 -3.95 17.71 10.59
C PHE A 310 -3.27 16.91 11.69
N ILE A 311 -3.57 15.60 11.76
CA ILE A 311 -3.20 14.69 12.83
C ILE A 311 -1.98 13.89 12.37
N GLU A 312 -0.88 13.94 13.11
CA GLU A 312 0.35 13.22 12.76
C GLU A 312 0.29 11.75 13.15
N ASP A 313 -0.38 11.42 14.26
CA ASP A 313 -0.51 10.04 14.72
C ASP A 313 -1.58 9.30 13.92
N PHE A 314 -1.12 8.32 13.15
CA PHE A 314 -1.96 7.40 12.35
C PHE A 314 -1.84 5.94 12.85
N SER A 315 -1.38 5.73 14.08
CA SER A 315 -1.40 4.41 14.73
C SER A 315 -2.81 3.80 14.66
N ARG A 316 -2.91 2.49 14.76
CA ARG A 316 -4.20 1.80 14.64
C ARG A 316 -5.26 2.37 15.61
N GLU A 317 -4.89 2.61 16.84
CA GLU A 317 -5.82 3.15 17.85
C GLU A 317 -6.36 4.53 17.44
N HIS A 318 -5.45 5.44 17.04
CA HIS A 318 -5.82 6.78 16.59
C HIS A 318 -6.62 6.74 15.30
N ARG A 319 -6.28 5.85 14.37
CA ARG A 319 -6.99 5.68 13.11
C ARG A 319 -8.42 5.18 13.30
N LEU A 320 -8.65 4.24 14.24
CA LEU A 320 -10.00 3.78 14.59
C LEU A 320 -10.83 4.92 15.21
N ALA A 321 -10.26 5.66 16.15
CA ALA A 321 -10.92 6.83 16.76
C ALA A 321 -11.19 7.94 15.73
N PHE A 322 -10.23 8.19 14.84
CA PHE A 322 -10.38 9.13 13.72
C PHE A 322 -11.56 8.75 12.83
N LEU A 323 -11.58 7.53 12.30
CA LEU A 323 -12.65 7.06 11.42
C LEU A 323 -14.02 7.15 12.08
N LYS A 324 -14.13 6.74 13.35
CA LYS A 324 -15.38 6.82 14.12
C LYS A 324 -15.90 8.27 14.27
N SER A 325 -15.02 9.28 14.18
CA SER A 325 -15.38 10.69 14.31
C SER A 325 -15.89 11.35 13.03
N LEU A 326 -15.82 10.65 11.89
CA LEU A 326 -16.13 11.22 10.58
C LEU A 326 -17.60 11.12 10.23
N SER A 327 -18.08 12.05 9.41
CA SER A 327 -19.36 11.96 8.71
C SER A 327 -19.18 11.36 7.31
N VAL A 328 -18.09 11.71 6.61
CA VAL A 328 -17.74 11.21 5.28
C VAL A 328 -16.22 11.19 5.13
N LEU A 329 -15.68 10.20 4.42
CA LEU A 329 -14.27 10.17 4.02
C LEU A 329 -14.13 10.45 2.52
N CYS A 330 -13.15 11.29 2.16
CA CYS A 330 -12.78 11.52 0.78
C CYS A 330 -11.26 11.63 0.63
N VAL A 331 -10.70 10.86 -0.30
CA VAL A 331 -9.29 10.96 -0.74
C VAL A 331 -9.33 11.17 -2.25
N PRO A 332 -9.32 12.42 -2.74
CA PRO A 332 -9.62 12.74 -4.13
C PRO A 332 -8.41 12.57 -5.06
N VAL A 333 -7.94 11.33 -5.20
CA VAL A 333 -6.84 10.92 -6.09
C VAL A 333 -7.38 10.80 -7.51
N GLU A 334 -7.19 11.81 -8.36
CA GLU A 334 -7.77 11.86 -9.71
C GLU A 334 -7.30 10.76 -10.65
N GLN A 335 -6.05 10.29 -10.53
CA GLN A 335 -5.55 9.17 -11.30
C GLN A 335 -6.02 7.81 -10.78
N GLY A 336 -6.69 7.79 -9.62
CA GLY A 336 -7.07 6.56 -8.94
C GLY A 336 -5.91 5.82 -8.30
N GLU A 337 -6.21 4.74 -7.63
CA GLU A 337 -5.25 3.81 -7.04
C GLU A 337 -5.60 2.37 -7.43
N ALA A 338 -4.65 1.45 -7.24
CA ALA A 338 -4.87 0.03 -7.49
C ALA A 338 -5.95 -0.57 -6.57
N PHE A 339 -6.18 0.03 -5.38
CA PHE A 339 -7.23 -0.37 -4.44
C PHE A 339 -7.78 0.80 -3.62
N GLY A 340 -7.05 1.33 -2.63
CA GLY A 340 -7.54 2.32 -1.65
C GLY A 340 -8.04 1.66 -0.37
N THR A 341 -7.14 1.13 0.45
CA THR A 341 -7.48 0.43 1.71
C THR A 341 -8.30 1.29 2.67
N TYR A 342 -8.06 2.60 2.70
CA TYR A 342 -8.81 3.56 3.51
C TYR A 342 -10.31 3.58 3.21
N ILE A 343 -10.72 3.19 1.99
CA ILE A 343 -12.14 3.08 1.59
C ILE A 343 -12.84 2.01 2.43
N ILE A 344 -12.24 0.82 2.47
CA ILE A 344 -12.81 -0.29 3.25
C ILE A 344 -12.65 -0.08 4.76
N GLU A 345 -11.61 0.64 5.21
CA GLU A 345 -11.46 1.02 6.62
C GLU A 345 -12.57 2.00 7.05
N ALA A 346 -12.86 3.02 6.24
CA ALA A 346 -13.95 3.95 6.50
C ALA A 346 -15.32 3.24 6.54
N MET A 347 -15.58 2.41 5.54
CA MET A 347 -16.82 1.63 5.49
C MET A 347 -16.92 0.62 6.65
N ALA A 348 -15.82 0.02 7.11
CA ALA A 348 -15.80 -0.82 8.32
C ALA A 348 -16.25 -0.04 9.57
N ALA A 349 -15.90 1.24 9.65
CA ALA A 349 -16.40 2.16 10.67
C ALA A 349 -17.81 2.72 10.37
N GLY A 350 -18.49 2.27 9.31
CA GLY A 350 -19.80 2.77 8.91
C GLY A 350 -19.77 4.19 8.33
N VAL A 351 -18.60 4.68 7.92
CA VAL A 351 -18.42 6.00 7.31
C VAL A 351 -18.53 5.86 5.79
N PRO A 352 -19.47 6.55 5.13
CA PRO A 352 -19.55 6.55 3.67
C PRO A 352 -18.35 7.27 3.05
N VAL A 353 -18.04 6.92 1.79
CA VAL A 353 -16.92 7.48 1.08
C VAL A 353 -17.36 8.23 -0.18
N VAL A 354 -16.63 9.28 -0.55
CA VAL A 354 -16.80 10.02 -1.81
C VAL A 354 -15.48 9.95 -2.57
N GLN A 355 -15.48 9.36 -3.78
CA GLN A 355 -14.27 9.08 -4.54
C GLN A 355 -14.42 9.51 -6.01
N PRO A 356 -13.31 9.79 -6.73
CA PRO A 356 -13.36 10.07 -8.16
C PRO A 356 -13.68 8.82 -8.99
N ASP A 357 -14.12 9.04 -10.23
CA ASP A 357 -14.32 7.98 -11.24
C ASP A 357 -12.95 7.56 -11.82
N ALA A 358 -12.14 6.92 -11.00
CA ALA A 358 -10.77 6.56 -11.36
C ALA A 358 -10.28 5.32 -10.61
N GLY A 359 -9.33 4.59 -11.22
CA GLY A 359 -8.70 3.45 -10.57
C GLY A 359 -9.68 2.34 -10.20
N ALA A 360 -9.45 1.72 -9.05
CA ALA A 360 -10.32 0.69 -8.50
C ALA A 360 -11.51 1.26 -7.70
N PHE A 361 -11.67 2.56 -7.58
CA PHE A 361 -12.70 3.16 -6.72
C PHE A 361 -14.13 2.82 -7.18
N PRO A 362 -14.48 2.90 -8.49
CA PRO A 362 -15.80 2.45 -8.94
C PRO A 362 -16.08 0.99 -8.61
N GLU A 363 -15.09 0.11 -8.80
CA GLU A 363 -15.21 -1.33 -8.47
C GLU A 363 -15.52 -1.54 -6.98
N LEU A 364 -14.83 -0.82 -6.09
CA LEU A 364 -15.04 -0.94 -4.64
C LEU A 364 -16.39 -0.39 -4.19
N ILE A 365 -16.80 0.74 -4.74
CA ILE A 365 -18.09 1.35 -4.42
C ILE A 365 -19.24 0.48 -4.93
N GLU A 366 -19.14 -0.06 -6.14
CA GLU A 366 -20.10 -1.03 -6.67
C GLU A 366 -20.20 -2.28 -5.78
N ALA A 367 -19.05 -2.85 -5.37
CA ALA A 367 -19.00 -4.07 -4.56
C ALA A 367 -19.55 -3.89 -3.15
N THR A 368 -19.53 -2.67 -2.62
CA THR A 368 -19.88 -2.37 -1.21
C THR A 368 -21.19 -1.60 -1.06
N GLY A 369 -21.56 -0.76 -2.03
CA GLY A 369 -22.69 0.16 -1.94
C GLY A 369 -22.53 1.24 -0.85
N GLY A 370 -21.30 1.44 -0.32
CA GLY A 370 -21.00 2.29 0.82
C GLY A 370 -20.47 3.70 0.45
N GLY A 371 -20.68 4.14 -0.77
CA GLY A 371 -20.13 5.45 -1.19
C GLY A 371 -20.71 5.97 -2.49
N VAL A 372 -20.14 7.07 -2.94
CA VAL A 372 -20.54 7.78 -4.16
C VAL A 372 -19.32 8.10 -5.00
N ILE A 373 -19.43 7.91 -6.30
CA ILE A 373 -18.46 8.39 -7.29
C ILE A 373 -18.86 9.83 -7.66
N TYR A 374 -17.96 10.79 -7.45
CA TYR A 374 -18.24 12.17 -7.79
C TYR A 374 -17.84 12.52 -9.23
N ARG A 375 -18.57 13.44 -9.82
CA ARG A 375 -18.19 14.23 -11.01
C ARG A 375 -17.79 15.65 -10.63
N ASP A 376 -18.52 16.22 -9.67
CA ASP A 376 -18.21 17.47 -9.00
C ASP A 376 -18.09 17.20 -7.51
N LEU A 377 -16.89 17.38 -6.97
CA LEU A 377 -16.56 17.04 -5.58
C LEU A 377 -17.37 17.90 -4.59
N VAL A 378 -17.45 19.21 -4.83
CA VAL A 378 -18.13 20.14 -3.92
C VAL A 378 -19.62 19.87 -3.88
N GLN A 379 -20.22 19.71 -5.06
CA GLN A 379 -21.65 19.44 -5.17
C GLN A 379 -22.01 18.09 -4.52
N THR A 380 -21.24 17.03 -4.81
CA THR A 380 -21.50 15.69 -4.25
C THR A 380 -21.36 15.68 -2.72
N LEU A 381 -20.32 16.33 -2.17
CA LEU A 381 -20.16 16.45 -0.73
C LEU A 381 -21.26 17.27 -0.09
N HIS A 382 -21.70 18.37 -0.72
CA HIS A 382 -22.81 19.19 -0.23
C HIS A 382 -24.10 18.38 -0.16
N GLU A 383 -24.46 17.68 -1.24
CA GLU A 383 -25.68 16.86 -1.30
C GLU A 383 -25.68 15.75 -0.22
N LEU A 384 -24.53 15.10 -0.02
CA LEU A 384 -24.41 14.03 0.97
C LEU A 384 -24.45 14.58 2.41
N LEU A 385 -23.70 15.63 2.70
CA LEU A 385 -23.60 16.21 4.05
C LEU A 385 -24.90 16.92 4.49
N THR A 386 -25.78 17.28 3.55
CA THR A 386 -27.11 17.82 3.84
C THR A 386 -28.24 16.81 3.80
N ASN A 387 -27.91 15.51 3.53
CA ASN A 387 -28.87 14.41 3.51
C ASN A 387 -28.52 13.32 4.53
N PRO A 388 -28.90 13.48 5.82
CA PRO A 388 -28.54 12.55 6.89
C PRO A 388 -29.03 11.12 6.65
N ASP A 389 -30.16 10.94 6.00
CA ASP A 389 -30.75 9.62 5.77
C ASP A 389 -29.95 8.82 4.73
N GLU A 390 -29.56 9.49 3.64
CA GLU A 390 -28.70 8.87 2.63
C GLU A 390 -27.31 8.57 3.18
N LEU A 391 -26.75 9.47 3.96
CA LEU A 391 -25.46 9.30 4.62
C LEU A 391 -25.46 8.05 5.53
N ARG A 392 -26.49 7.89 6.36
CA ARG A 392 -26.66 6.71 7.22
C ARG A 392 -26.88 5.44 6.42
N ARG A 393 -27.70 5.49 5.36
CA ARG A 393 -27.96 4.35 4.46
C ARG A 393 -26.67 3.85 3.83
N LEU A 394 -25.85 4.74 3.26
CA LEU A 394 -24.56 4.39 2.66
C LEU A 394 -23.59 3.81 3.71
N GLY A 395 -23.49 4.44 4.88
CA GLY A 395 -22.65 3.98 5.97
C GLY A 395 -23.00 2.56 6.43
N GLN A 396 -24.29 2.27 6.62
CA GLN A 396 -24.77 0.93 7.02
C GLN A 396 -24.53 -0.12 5.94
N THR A 397 -24.86 0.20 4.67
CA THR A 397 -24.66 -0.70 3.53
C THR A 397 -23.18 -1.03 3.32
N GLY A 398 -22.32 0.00 3.34
CA GLY A 398 -20.88 -0.16 3.21
C GLY A 398 -20.29 -1.01 4.32
N ARG A 399 -20.67 -0.74 5.59
CA ARG A 399 -20.21 -1.52 6.73
C ARG A 399 -20.61 -2.99 6.61
N GLN A 400 -21.87 -3.29 6.33
CA GLN A 400 -22.33 -4.67 6.16
C GLN A 400 -21.52 -5.40 5.09
N SER A 401 -21.38 -4.79 3.91
CA SER A 401 -20.64 -5.38 2.79
C SER A 401 -19.15 -5.62 3.12
N VAL A 402 -18.50 -4.69 3.82
CA VAL A 402 -17.10 -4.84 4.22
C VAL A 402 -16.93 -5.94 5.26
N MET A 403 -17.81 -6.01 6.27
CA MET A 403 -17.78 -7.06 7.28
C MET A 403 -17.95 -8.46 6.65
N GLU A 404 -18.72 -8.59 5.59
CA GLU A 404 -18.97 -9.87 4.90
C GLU A 404 -17.86 -10.25 3.92
N LYS A 405 -17.26 -9.28 3.19
CA LYS A 405 -16.47 -9.58 1.99
C LYS A 405 -14.99 -9.19 2.09
N PHE A 406 -14.64 -8.24 2.97
CA PHE A 406 -13.31 -7.62 2.99
C PHE A 406 -12.56 -7.85 4.32
N SER A 407 -12.82 -8.97 4.99
CA SER A 407 -12.01 -9.39 6.12
C SER A 407 -10.65 -9.92 5.67
N VAL A 408 -9.64 -9.78 6.51
CA VAL A 408 -8.33 -10.40 6.26
C VAL A 408 -8.40 -11.92 6.18
N GLU A 409 -9.36 -12.55 6.88
CA GLU A 409 -9.64 -13.97 6.81
C GLU A 409 -10.13 -14.38 5.41
N THR A 410 -11.03 -13.60 4.82
CA THR A 410 -11.52 -13.83 3.45
C THR A 410 -10.39 -13.67 2.43
N MET A 411 -9.54 -12.67 2.58
CA MET A 411 -8.34 -12.48 1.75
C MET A 411 -7.42 -13.69 1.86
N ALA A 412 -7.11 -14.15 3.07
CA ALA A 412 -6.23 -15.29 3.31
C ALA A 412 -6.82 -16.60 2.73
N GLN A 413 -8.12 -16.83 2.83
CA GLN A 413 -8.78 -18.01 2.21
C GLN A 413 -8.62 -18.03 0.70
N LYS A 414 -8.82 -16.88 0.04
CA LYS A 414 -8.61 -16.75 -1.41
C LYS A 414 -7.15 -17.00 -1.79
N MET A 415 -6.19 -16.45 -1.02
CA MET A 415 -4.77 -16.71 -1.22
C MET A 415 -4.43 -18.19 -1.07
N ILE A 416 -4.93 -18.86 -0.03
CA ILE A 416 -4.74 -20.30 0.18
C ILE A 416 -5.28 -21.10 -1.00
N SER A 417 -6.40 -20.70 -1.57
CA SER A 417 -6.97 -21.36 -2.74
C SER A 417 -6.06 -21.25 -3.95
N VAL A 418 -5.44 -20.08 -4.18
CA VAL A 418 -4.45 -19.89 -5.25
C VAL A 418 -3.23 -20.77 -5.00
N TYR A 419 -2.67 -20.76 -3.79
CA TYR A 419 -1.48 -21.58 -3.47
C TYR A 419 -1.75 -23.07 -3.65
N LYS A 420 -2.89 -23.57 -3.16
CA LYS A 420 -3.28 -24.98 -3.30
C LYS A 420 -3.50 -25.41 -4.74
N GLY A 421 -3.91 -24.51 -5.61
CA GLY A 421 -4.04 -24.77 -7.04
C GLY A 421 -2.69 -24.96 -7.76
N LEU A 422 -1.60 -24.51 -7.15
CA LEU A 422 -0.25 -24.59 -7.72
C LEU A 422 0.60 -25.72 -7.14
N VAL A 423 0.36 -26.11 -5.89
CA VAL A 423 1.07 -27.22 -5.22
C VAL A 423 0.38 -28.53 -5.60
N LYS A 424 1.17 -29.45 -6.19
CA LYS A 424 0.68 -30.77 -6.60
C LYS A 424 0.62 -31.75 -5.43
#